data_0d53b0fbd8fe7a49f054db1c7e5a8003
#
_entry.id   0d53b0fbd8fe7a49f054db1c7e5a8003
#
_cell.length_a   1.000
_cell.length_b   1.000
_cell.length_c   1.000
_cell.angle_alpha   90.00
_cell.angle_beta   90.00
_cell.angle_gamma   90.00
#
_symmetry.space_group_name_H-M   'P 1'
#
loop_
_entity.id
_entity.type
_entity.pdbx_description
1 polymer ?
#
loop_
_entity_poly.entity_id
_entity_poly.type
_entity_poly.pdbx_seq_one_letter_code
_entity_poly.pdbx_strand_id
1 'polypeptide(L)'
;MLRRTVLLSALALTLAACGQSKPAGEGPLKVGATAVPHAEILEQVKPILADEGIDLQIVVFNDYVQPNTQLAEGRLDANYFQTKPYLDEFNKARGANLVTVAGVHVEPLGAYSRRYKSLAELPAGGEIALPNDASNTGRSLLLLQKAGLIALRKGQDPLQTVADISGNPKGFKFRELEAATLPRVLDQVALAVINTNYALDAQLSPRNDALALEDGDSPYVNYLVTRPDNRDDPRIKALTAALTSQQIKDYINRTYEGAVVPAK
;
A
#
# COMPACT_ATOMS: atom_id res chain seq x y z
N MET A 1 52.07 65.93 3.74
CA MET A 1 50.65 65.62 3.54
C MET A 1 50.50 64.15 3.13
N LEU A 2 50.12 63.28 4.08
CA LEU A 2 50.06 61.83 3.86
C LEU A 2 48.66 61.46 3.43
N ARG A 3 48.48 60.91 2.22
CA ARG A 3 47.21 60.32 1.77
C ARG A 3 47.18 58.87 2.22
N ARG A 4 46.24 58.48 3.16
CA ARG A 4 45.95 57.15 3.58
C ARG A 4 44.89 56.55 2.64
N THR A 5 45.28 55.54 1.90
CA THR A 5 44.39 54.74 1.09
C THR A 5 43.86 53.56 1.97
N VAL A 6 42.58 53.57 2.22
CA VAL A 6 41.89 52.43 2.95
C VAL A 6 41.42 51.42 1.92
N LEU A 7 42.01 50.24 1.90
CA LEU A 7 41.55 49.08 1.12
C LEU A 7 40.44 48.36 1.92
N LEU A 8 39.19 48.44 1.43
CA LEU A 8 38.09 47.60 1.91
C LEU A 8 38.17 46.25 1.19
N SER A 9 38.56 45.22 1.93
CA SER A 9 38.47 43.84 1.47
C SER A 9 37.05 43.31 1.78
N ALA A 10 36.22 43.19 0.75
CA ALA A 10 34.92 42.55 0.83
C ALA A 10 35.11 41.03 0.87
N LEU A 11 34.87 40.40 2.04
CA LEU A 11 34.87 38.94 2.25
C LEU A 11 33.50 38.41 1.82
N ALA A 12 33.40 37.87 0.61
CA ALA A 12 32.21 37.16 0.13
C ALA A 12 32.16 35.79 0.79
N LEU A 13 31.32 35.64 1.81
CA LEU A 13 30.92 34.30 2.33
C LEU A 13 29.94 33.65 1.34
N THR A 14 30.45 32.74 0.52
CA THR A 14 29.63 31.82 -0.24
C THR A 14 29.06 30.74 0.71
N LEU A 15 27.79 30.87 1.10
CA LEU A 15 27.04 29.79 1.71
C LEU A 15 26.80 28.71 0.66
N ALA A 16 27.69 27.72 0.59
CA ALA A 16 27.43 26.46 -0.08
C ALA A 16 26.51 25.64 0.84
N ALA A 17 25.20 25.81 0.68
CA ALA A 17 24.21 24.88 1.22
C ALA A 17 24.26 23.59 0.38
N CYS A 18 25.30 22.78 0.58
CA CYS A 18 25.29 21.40 0.14
C CYS A 18 24.26 20.65 0.99
N GLY A 19 23.11 20.32 0.39
CA GLY A 19 22.25 19.26 0.90
C GLY A 19 23.07 17.97 0.93
N GLN A 20 23.71 17.67 2.06
CA GLN A 20 24.37 16.40 2.27
C GLN A 20 23.26 15.33 2.36
N SER A 21 23.12 14.55 1.30
CA SER A 21 22.50 13.22 1.41
C SER A 21 23.31 12.47 2.47
N LYS A 22 22.65 12.07 3.58
CA LYS A 22 23.28 11.22 4.59
C LYS A 22 23.88 10.00 3.91
N PRO A 23 25.10 9.57 4.29
CA PRO A 23 25.66 8.31 3.80
C PRO A 23 24.66 7.17 4.09
N ALA A 24 24.46 6.28 3.10
CA ALA A 24 23.67 5.08 3.29
C ALA A 24 24.23 4.29 4.50
N GLY A 25 23.38 4.02 5.51
CA GLY A 25 23.78 3.25 6.69
C GLY A 25 23.89 4.02 8.01
N GLU A 26 23.81 5.37 8.02
CA GLU A 26 23.83 6.13 9.28
C GLU A 26 22.42 6.57 9.73
N GLY A 27 22.12 6.33 11.02
CA GLY A 27 20.85 6.69 11.66
C GLY A 27 19.77 5.62 11.53
N PRO A 28 18.55 5.90 12.03
CA PRO A 28 17.45 4.95 12.02
C PRO A 28 17.00 4.60 10.61
N LEU A 29 16.60 3.33 10.42
CA LEU A 29 15.97 2.85 9.20
C LEU A 29 14.48 3.25 9.20
N LYS A 30 14.08 4.21 8.39
CA LYS A 30 12.70 4.72 8.34
C LYS A 30 11.87 3.97 7.32
N VAL A 31 10.85 3.26 7.78
CA VAL A 31 9.96 2.46 6.92
C VAL A 31 8.52 2.95 7.03
N GLY A 32 7.95 3.38 5.90
CA GLY A 32 6.55 3.77 5.80
C GLY A 32 5.64 2.55 5.66
N ALA A 33 4.52 2.53 6.39
CA ALA A 33 3.56 1.43 6.36
C ALA A 33 2.14 1.92 6.63
N THR A 34 1.11 1.16 6.23
CA THR A 34 -0.25 1.31 6.79
C THR A 34 -0.36 0.60 8.14
N ALA A 35 -1.34 0.98 8.96
CA ALA A 35 -1.44 0.52 10.34
C ALA A 35 -1.52 -1.01 10.45
N VAL A 36 -2.53 -1.62 9.85
CA VAL A 36 -2.79 -3.07 9.87
C VAL A 36 -2.78 -3.59 8.43
N PRO A 37 -2.16 -4.73 8.14
CA PRO A 37 -1.29 -5.56 8.97
C PRO A 37 0.17 -5.08 8.96
N HIS A 38 0.52 -4.12 8.12
CA HIS A 38 1.90 -3.80 7.73
C HIS A 38 2.75 -3.30 8.90
N ALA A 39 2.28 -2.27 9.63
CA ALA A 39 3.01 -1.76 10.79
C ALA A 39 3.07 -2.81 11.93
N GLU A 40 1.99 -3.58 12.13
CA GLU A 40 1.98 -4.67 13.12
C GLU A 40 3.03 -5.74 12.82
N ILE A 41 3.20 -6.10 11.53
CA ILE A 41 4.25 -7.03 11.10
C ILE A 41 5.65 -6.42 11.31
N LEU A 42 5.83 -5.13 10.98
CA LEU A 42 7.10 -4.43 11.20
C LEU A 42 7.45 -4.32 12.70
N GLU A 43 6.48 -4.20 13.60
CA GLU A 43 6.73 -4.22 15.04
C GLU A 43 7.28 -5.58 15.50
N GLN A 44 6.92 -6.70 14.85
CA GLN A 44 7.54 -8.02 15.12
C GLN A 44 8.96 -8.13 14.56
N VAL A 45 9.28 -7.37 13.52
CA VAL A 45 10.62 -7.33 12.92
C VAL A 45 11.58 -6.45 13.73
N LYS A 46 11.05 -5.44 14.41
CA LYS A 46 11.83 -4.45 15.15
C LYS A 46 12.84 -5.05 16.15
N PRO A 47 12.47 -6.02 17.03
CA PRO A 47 13.43 -6.66 17.92
C PRO A 47 14.50 -7.46 17.15
N ILE A 48 14.16 -8.10 16.03
CA ILE A 48 15.10 -8.86 15.20
C ILE A 48 16.20 -7.92 14.67
N LEU A 49 15.81 -6.76 14.16
CA LEU A 49 16.76 -5.75 13.65
C LEU A 49 17.55 -5.08 14.75
N ALA A 50 16.97 -4.90 15.93
CA ALA A 50 17.66 -4.34 17.08
C ALA A 50 18.83 -5.24 17.56
N ASP A 51 18.66 -6.57 17.50
CA ASP A 51 19.72 -7.54 17.80
C ASP A 51 20.90 -7.43 16.79
N GLU A 52 20.64 -6.91 15.59
CA GLU A 52 21.66 -6.61 14.56
C GLU A 52 22.18 -5.16 14.65
N GLY A 53 21.78 -4.40 15.67
CA GLY A 53 22.18 -3.00 15.86
C GLY A 53 21.48 -2.01 14.93
N ILE A 54 20.37 -2.39 14.30
CA ILE A 54 19.58 -1.54 13.39
C ILE A 54 18.35 -0.99 14.14
N ASP A 55 18.28 0.35 14.24
CA ASP A 55 17.10 1.04 14.79
C ASP A 55 16.02 1.21 13.70
N LEU A 56 14.94 0.42 13.79
CA LEU A 56 13.81 0.51 12.89
C LEU A 56 12.81 1.56 13.39
N GLN A 57 12.59 2.60 12.59
CA GLN A 57 11.52 3.60 12.78
C GLN A 57 10.37 3.37 11.81
N ILE A 58 9.21 3.00 12.35
CA ILE A 58 7.99 2.76 11.58
C ILE A 58 7.21 4.08 11.49
N VAL A 59 6.92 4.53 10.27
CA VAL A 59 6.11 5.72 9.99
C VAL A 59 4.77 5.26 9.44
N VAL A 60 3.71 5.40 10.25
CA VAL A 60 2.36 4.93 9.89
C VAL A 60 1.64 5.99 9.05
N PHE A 61 1.02 5.54 7.96
CA PHE A 61 0.20 6.35 7.06
C PHE A 61 -1.23 5.79 6.97
N ASN A 62 -2.19 6.69 6.78
CA ASN A 62 -3.60 6.36 6.64
C ASN A 62 -4.11 6.42 5.19
N ASP A 63 -3.20 6.60 4.22
CA ASP A 63 -3.49 6.67 2.79
C ASP A 63 -2.41 5.92 1.99
N TYR A 64 -2.65 5.73 0.67
CA TYR A 64 -1.72 5.02 -0.20
C TYR A 64 -0.77 5.93 -1.02
N VAL A 65 -0.99 7.25 -1.00
CA VAL A 65 -0.21 8.20 -1.81
C VAL A 65 1.07 8.63 -1.11
N GLN A 66 0.95 8.97 0.19
CA GLN A 66 2.05 9.53 0.98
C GLN A 66 3.25 8.59 1.13
N PRO A 67 3.10 7.27 1.39
CA PRO A 67 4.25 6.38 1.57
C PRO A 67 5.20 6.38 0.36
N ASN A 68 4.66 6.34 -0.86
CA ASN A 68 5.47 6.38 -2.08
C ASN A 68 6.05 7.77 -2.34
N THR A 69 5.27 8.82 -2.10
CA THR A 69 5.73 10.21 -2.26
C THR A 69 6.92 10.49 -1.34
N GLN A 70 6.82 10.14 -0.07
CA GLN A 70 7.89 10.36 0.90
C GLN A 70 9.11 9.46 0.65
N LEU A 71 8.91 8.25 0.15
CA LEU A 71 10.01 7.38 -0.26
C LEU A 71 10.76 7.96 -1.48
N ALA A 72 10.03 8.40 -2.50
CA ALA A 72 10.62 9.00 -3.70
C ALA A 72 11.41 10.28 -3.40
N GLU A 73 10.95 11.06 -2.42
CA GLU A 73 11.60 12.28 -1.93
C GLU A 73 12.75 12.02 -0.92
N GLY A 74 13.07 10.75 -0.60
CA GLY A 74 14.15 10.38 0.30
C GLY A 74 13.88 10.65 1.78
N ARG A 75 12.61 10.88 2.18
CA ARG A 75 12.22 11.04 3.58
C ARG A 75 12.02 9.71 4.30
N LEU A 76 11.83 8.64 3.55
CA LEU A 76 11.82 7.25 4.00
C LEU A 76 12.95 6.48 3.31
N ASP A 77 13.41 5.40 3.95
CA ASP A 77 14.39 4.47 3.37
C ASP A 77 13.68 3.36 2.58
N ALA A 78 12.51 2.94 3.04
CA ALA A 78 11.64 1.96 2.38
C ALA A 78 10.17 2.23 2.71
N ASN A 79 9.27 1.53 2.01
CA ASN A 79 7.89 1.38 2.46
C ASN A 79 7.41 -0.06 2.28
N TYR A 80 6.38 -0.41 3.05
CA TYR A 80 5.74 -1.71 3.02
C TYR A 80 4.24 -1.52 3.23
N PHE A 81 3.46 -1.52 2.13
CA PHE A 81 2.01 -1.27 2.17
C PHE A 81 1.29 -1.62 0.87
N GLN A 82 2.00 -1.98 -0.20
CA GLN A 82 1.49 -1.94 -1.57
C GLN A 82 1.77 -3.19 -2.37
N THR A 83 0.94 -3.40 -3.38
CA THR A 83 1.12 -4.42 -4.40
C THR A 83 1.94 -3.90 -5.58
N LYS A 84 2.54 -4.81 -6.36
CA LYS A 84 3.31 -4.40 -7.55
C LYS A 84 2.47 -3.64 -8.57
N PRO A 85 1.23 -4.02 -8.94
CA PRO A 85 0.41 -3.22 -9.87
C PRO A 85 0.16 -1.79 -9.38
N TYR A 86 -0.05 -1.58 -8.08
CA TYR A 86 -0.19 -0.24 -7.51
C TYR A 86 1.10 0.58 -7.65
N LEU A 87 2.26 -0.02 -7.35
CA LEU A 87 3.57 0.61 -7.51
C LEU A 87 3.84 1.00 -8.97
N ASP A 88 3.53 0.11 -9.91
CA ASP A 88 3.77 0.36 -11.35
C ASP A 88 2.95 1.58 -11.83
N GLU A 89 1.67 1.68 -11.43
CA GLU A 89 0.84 2.84 -11.77
C GLU A 89 1.32 4.12 -11.07
N PHE A 90 1.77 4.06 -9.82
CA PHE A 90 2.39 5.20 -9.14
C PHE A 90 3.65 5.69 -9.87
N ASN A 91 4.56 4.78 -10.19
CA ASN A 91 5.79 5.10 -10.92
C ASN A 91 5.49 5.76 -12.27
N LYS A 92 4.55 5.19 -13.03
CA LYS A 92 4.11 5.72 -14.31
C LYS A 92 3.50 7.12 -14.19
N ALA A 93 2.58 7.30 -13.22
CA ALA A 93 1.85 8.56 -13.04
C ALA A 93 2.74 9.70 -12.51
N ARG A 94 3.77 9.38 -11.73
CA ARG A 94 4.64 10.35 -11.07
C ARG A 94 6.04 10.48 -11.67
N GLY A 95 6.35 9.65 -12.70
CA GLY A 95 7.71 9.58 -13.24
C GLY A 95 8.73 9.10 -12.20
N ALA A 96 8.27 8.32 -11.21
CA ALA A 96 9.12 7.74 -10.19
C ALA A 96 9.73 6.41 -10.67
N ASN A 97 10.74 5.93 -9.93
CA ASN A 97 11.45 4.70 -10.27
C ASN A 97 11.63 3.78 -9.06
N LEU A 98 10.68 3.80 -8.13
CA LEU A 98 10.70 2.94 -6.95
C LEU A 98 10.70 1.46 -7.36
N VAL A 99 11.41 0.62 -6.60
CA VAL A 99 11.63 -0.79 -6.94
C VAL A 99 11.18 -1.72 -5.82
N THR A 100 10.61 -2.85 -6.21
CA THR A 100 10.29 -3.94 -5.26
C THR A 100 11.58 -4.64 -4.81
N VAL A 101 11.62 -5.01 -3.53
CA VAL A 101 12.73 -5.77 -2.93
C VAL A 101 12.31 -7.21 -2.66
N ALA A 102 11.23 -7.41 -1.90
CA ALA A 102 10.70 -8.74 -1.56
C ALA A 102 9.20 -8.72 -1.41
N GLY A 103 8.55 -9.80 -1.84
CA GLY A 103 7.14 -10.08 -1.54
C GLY A 103 7.02 -10.65 -0.11
N VAL A 104 6.08 -10.14 0.66
CA VAL A 104 5.94 -10.52 2.08
C VAL A 104 4.64 -11.29 2.33
N HIS A 105 3.51 -10.79 1.85
CA HIS A 105 2.21 -11.41 2.06
C HIS A 105 1.19 -11.03 0.99
N VAL A 106 0.07 -11.73 0.98
CA VAL A 106 -1.11 -11.44 0.16
C VAL A 106 -2.27 -11.05 1.08
N GLU A 107 -3.04 -10.08 0.65
CA GLU A 107 -4.28 -9.64 1.28
C GLU A 107 -5.44 -9.86 0.29
N PRO A 108 -6.26 -10.91 0.45
CA PRO A 108 -7.42 -11.13 -0.39
C PRO A 108 -8.41 -9.97 -0.31
N LEU A 109 -8.71 -9.33 -1.45
CA LEU A 109 -9.66 -8.22 -1.52
C LEU A 109 -11.08 -8.73 -1.25
N GLY A 110 -11.87 -7.98 -0.45
CA GLY A 110 -13.22 -8.39 -0.07
C GLY A 110 -14.30 -7.39 -0.47
N ALA A 111 -15.51 -7.88 -0.70
CA ALA A 111 -16.72 -7.10 -0.90
C ALA A 111 -17.67 -7.27 0.30
N TYR A 112 -18.06 -6.17 0.92
CA TYR A 112 -18.75 -6.14 2.21
C TYR A 112 -20.07 -5.39 2.13
N SER A 113 -21.02 -5.77 2.98
CA SER A 113 -22.27 -5.05 3.18
C SER A 113 -22.67 -5.08 4.66
N ARG A 114 -23.19 -3.96 5.18
CA ARG A 114 -23.86 -3.97 6.48
C ARG A 114 -25.35 -4.22 6.38
N ARG A 115 -25.92 -4.05 5.19
CA ARG A 115 -27.37 -4.09 4.96
C ARG A 115 -27.88 -5.43 4.45
N TYR A 116 -27.02 -6.16 3.73
CA TYR A 116 -27.38 -7.43 3.06
C TYR A 116 -26.46 -8.55 3.53
N LYS A 117 -27.00 -9.77 3.58
CA LYS A 117 -26.29 -10.96 4.07
C LYS A 117 -25.78 -11.85 2.95
N SER A 118 -26.21 -11.59 1.71
CA SER A 118 -25.75 -12.32 0.54
C SER A 118 -25.76 -11.41 -0.70
N LEU A 119 -24.97 -11.78 -1.72
CA LEU A 119 -24.96 -11.06 -3.01
C LEU A 119 -26.31 -11.15 -3.74
N ALA A 120 -27.09 -12.22 -3.47
CA ALA A 120 -28.42 -12.38 -4.07
C ALA A 120 -29.42 -11.31 -3.59
N GLU A 121 -29.30 -10.87 -2.34
CA GLU A 121 -30.17 -9.88 -1.69
C GLU A 121 -29.90 -8.44 -2.17
N LEU A 122 -28.77 -8.19 -2.86
CA LEU A 122 -28.47 -6.84 -3.35
C LEU A 122 -29.57 -6.31 -4.26
N PRO A 123 -30.12 -5.12 -4.02
CA PRO A 123 -31.25 -4.60 -4.77
C PRO A 123 -30.84 -4.17 -6.20
N ALA A 124 -31.76 -4.25 -7.13
CA ALA A 124 -31.59 -3.62 -8.44
C ALA A 124 -31.36 -2.12 -8.28
N GLY A 125 -30.41 -1.56 -9.04
CA GLY A 125 -30.01 -0.16 -8.96
C GLY A 125 -29.21 0.21 -7.70
N GLY A 126 -28.84 -0.79 -6.86
CA GLY A 126 -28.04 -0.57 -5.68
C GLY A 126 -26.69 0.07 -5.99
N GLU A 127 -26.17 0.88 -5.07
CA GLU A 127 -24.87 1.52 -5.23
C GLU A 127 -23.76 0.59 -4.73
N ILE A 128 -22.69 0.43 -5.52
CA ILE A 128 -21.47 -0.30 -5.16
C ILE A 128 -20.32 0.71 -5.07
N ALA A 129 -19.72 0.84 -3.88
CA ALA A 129 -18.53 1.65 -3.69
C ALA A 129 -17.27 0.81 -3.93
N LEU A 130 -16.25 1.41 -4.56
CA LEU A 130 -14.96 0.78 -4.84
C LEU A 130 -13.82 1.79 -4.83
N PRO A 131 -12.54 1.37 -4.70
CA PRO A 131 -11.39 2.28 -4.71
C PRO A 131 -11.31 3.06 -6.03
N ASN A 132 -10.74 4.26 -5.98
CA ASN A 132 -10.61 5.17 -7.13
C ASN A 132 -9.21 5.19 -7.75
N ASP A 133 -8.26 4.39 -7.28
CA ASP A 133 -6.97 4.21 -7.95
C ASP A 133 -7.05 3.12 -9.01
N ALA A 134 -6.35 3.30 -10.13
CA ALA A 134 -6.48 2.45 -11.31
C ALA A 134 -6.25 0.95 -11.01
N SER A 135 -5.28 0.63 -10.17
CA SER A 135 -4.97 -0.76 -9.80
C SER A 135 -6.10 -1.40 -8.99
N ASN A 136 -6.56 -0.74 -7.92
CA ASN A 136 -7.60 -1.31 -7.06
C ASN A 136 -9.00 -1.19 -7.68
N THR A 137 -9.27 -0.18 -8.51
CA THR A 137 -10.50 -0.14 -9.34
C THR A 137 -10.61 -1.39 -10.20
N GLY A 138 -9.58 -1.67 -11.01
CA GLY A 138 -9.56 -2.84 -11.90
C GLY A 138 -9.68 -4.16 -11.13
N ARG A 139 -8.91 -4.30 -10.05
CA ARG A 139 -8.98 -5.45 -9.14
C ARG A 139 -10.39 -5.66 -8.55
N SER A 140 -11.04 -4.58 -8.12
CA SER A 140 -12.40 -4.61 -7.59
C SER A 140 -13.41 -5.07 -8.63
N LEU A 141 -13.31 -4.57 -9.86
CA LEU A 141 -14.19 -4.98 -10.95
C LEU A 141 -14.00 -6.46 -11.32
N LEU A 142 -12.76 -6.96 -11.29
CA LEU A 142 -12.47 -8.39 -11.49
C LEU A 142 -13.11 -9.27 -10.39
N LEU A 143 -13.07 -8.82 -9.13
CA LEU A 143 -13.75 -9.51 -8.03
C LEU A 143 -15.27 -9.53 -8.25
N LEU A 144 -15.88 -8.41 -8.63
CA LEU A 144 -17.32 -8.31 -8.89
C LEU A 144 -17.73 -9.16 -10.10
N GLN A 145 -16.89 -9.26 -11.14
CA GLN A 145 -17.10 -10.16 -12.29
C GLN A 145 -17.05 -11.64 -11.84
N LYS A 146 -16.02 -12.01 -11.06
CA LYS A 146 -15.89 -13.38 -10.51
C LYS A 146 -17.09 -13.75 -9.63
N ALA A 147 -17.64 -12.78 -8.91
CA ALA A 147 -18.84 -12.94 -8.07
C ALA A 147 -20.15 -12.96 -8.90
N GLY A 148 -20.11 -12.84 -10.22
CA GLY A 148 -21.26 -12.88 -11.11
C GLY A 148 -22.17 -11.66 -11.07
N LEU A 149 -21.70 -10.54 -10.50
CA LEU A 149 -22.49 -9.29 -10.38
C LEU A 149 -22.45 -8.45 -11.65
N ILE A 150 -21.33 -8.50 -12.39
CA ILE A 150 -21.10 -7.76 -13.63
C ILE A 150 -20.36 -8.63 -14.65
N ALA A 151 -20.32 -8.16 -15.91
CA ALA A 151 -19.41 -8.66 -16.93
C ALA A 151 -18.52 -7.53 -17.44
N LEU A 152 -17.26 -7.82 -17.76
CA LEU A 152 -16.27 -6.87 -18.22
C LEU A 152 -15.89 -7.12 -19.68
N ARG A 153 -15.65 -6.05 -20.45
CA ARG A 153 -15.34 -6.13 -21.87
C ARG A 153 -13.94 -6.69 -22.15
N LYS A 154 -12.99 -6.35 -21.28
CA LYS A 154 -11.58 -6.73 -21.44
C LYS A 154 -11.19 -8.03 -20.71
N GLY A 155 -12.17 -8.83 -20.29
CA GLY A 155 -11.91 -10.11 -19.62
C GLY A 155 -11.16 -9.96 -18.30
N GLN A 156 -9.91 -10.40 -18.26
CA GLN A 156 -9.05 -10.42 -17.05
C GLN A 156 -7.99 -9.32 -17.04
N ASP A 157 -8.09 -8.28 -17.86
CA ASP A 157 -7.17 -7.14 -17.82
C ASP A 157 -7.20 -6.50 -16.41
N PRO A 158 -6.07 -6.34 -15.72
CA PRO A 158 -6.03 -5.76 -14.38
C PRO A 158 -6.33 -4.25 -14.33
N LEU A 159 -6.22 -3.54 -15.46
CA LEU A 159 -6.45 -2.09 -15.53
C LEU A 159 -7.81 -1.77 -16.17
N GLN A 160 -8.88 -2.34 -15.61
CA GLN A 160 -10.24 -2.04 -16.04
C GLN A 160 -10.82 -0.85 -15.30
N THR A 161 -11.76 -0.17 -15.94
CA THR A 161 -12.51 0.96 -15.40
C THR A 161 -14.01 0.65 -15.38
N VAL A 162 -14.79 1.44 -14.68
CA VAL A 162 -16.26 1.32 -14.68
C VAL A 162 -16.85 1.39 -16.10
N ALA A 163 -16.20 2.13 -17.02
CA ALA A 163 -16.62 2.19 -18.43
C ALA A 163 -16.42 0.87 -19.20
N ASP A 164 -15.62 -0.06 -18.67
CA ASP A 164 -15.39 -1.37 -19.28
C ASP A 164 -16.46 -2.42 -18.89
N ILE A 165 -17.42 -2.07 -18.04
CA ILE A 165 -18.55 -2.93 -17.71
C ILE A 165 -19.43 -3.11 -18.94
N SER A 166 -19.53 -4.35 -19.42
CA SER A 166 -20.34 -4.74 -20.59
C SER A 166 -21.67 -5.41 -20.22
N GLY A 167 -21.78 -5.92 -18.99
CA GLY A 167 -22.98 -6.50 -18.45
C GLY A 167 -23.20 -6.09 -17.00
N ASN A 168 -24.42 -5.61 -16.71
CA ASN A 168 -24.82 -5.15 -15.38
C ASN A 168 -26.31 -5.47 -15.18
N PRO A 169 -26.66 -6.75 -14.96
CA PRO A 169 -28.07 -7.22 -15.03
C PRO A 169 -28.95 -6.59 -13.94
N LYS A 170 -28.41 -6.26 -12.78
CA LYS A 170 -29.16 -5.57 -11.71
C LYS A 170 -29.09 -4.04 -11.82
N GLY A 171 -28.38 -3.47 -12.80
CA GLY A 171 -28.27 -2.02 -12.99
C GLY A 171 -27.56 -1.31 -11.86
N PHE A 172 -26.55 -1.92 -11.24
CA PHE A 172 -25.78 -1.32 -10.15
C PHE A 172 -25.16 0.02 -10.57
N LYS A 173 -25.12 0.96 -9.63
CA LYS A 173 -24.40 2.23 -9.76
C LYS A 173 -23.05 2.11 -9.06
N PHE A 174 -22.02 2.72 -9.64
CA PHE A 174 -20.67 2.65 -9.10
C PHE A 174 -20.25 4.01 -8.56
N ARG A 175 -19.63 3.97 -7.35
CA ARG A 175 -19.08 5.14 -6.67
C ARG A 175 -17.63 4.88 -6.35
N GLU A 176 -16.73 5.58 -7.06
CA GLU A 176 -15.30 5.46 -6.86
C GLU A 176 -14.86 6.42 -5.76
N LEU A 177 -14.19 5.92 -4.73
CA LEU A 177 -13.77 6.66 -3.53
C LEU A 177 -12.33 6.32 -3.17
N GLU A 178 -11.67 7.21 -2.46
CA GLU A 178 -10.41 6.89 -1.81
C GLU A 178 -10.55 5.64 -0.92
N ALA A 179 -9.62 4.68 -1.05
CA ALA A 179 -9.71 3.37 -0.41
C ALA A 179 -9.92 3.44 1.12
N ALA A 180 -9.23 4.39 1.78
CA ALA A 180 -9.35 4.63 3.22
C ALA A 180 -10.75 5.07 3.69
N THR A 181 -11.59 5.56 2.79
CA THR A 181 -12.95 6.05 3.12
C THR A 181 -14.00 4.96 3.00
N LEU A 182 -13.73 3.88 2.28
CA LEU A 182 -14.71 2.84 1.94
C LEU A 182 -15.37 2.18 3.17
N PRO A 183 -14.68 1.85 4.27
CA PRO A 183 -15.33 1.29 5.45
C PRO A 183 -16.38 2.21 6.06
N ARG A 184 -16.20 3.53 5.93
CA ARG A 184 -17.10 4.54 6.53
C ARG A 184 -18.41 4.72 5.76
N VAL A 185 -18.47 4.27 4.51
CA VAL A 185 -19.67 4.41 3.66
C VAL A 185 -20.51 3.14 3.60
N LEU A 186 -20.14 2.06 4.32
CA LEU A 186 -20.85 0.77 4.30
C LEU A 186 -22.34 0.88 4.63
N ASP A 187 -22.74 1.81 5.51
CA ASP A 187 -24.15 2.03 5.86
C ASP A 187 -24.92 2.79 4.76
N GLN A 188 -24.22 3.45 3.84
CA GLN A 188 -24.79 4.29 2.78
C GLN A 188 -25.01 3.53 1.48
N VAL A 189 -24.20 2.48 1.23
CA VAL A 189 -24.18 1.74 -0.04
C VAL A 189 -24.74 0.33 0.10
N ALA A 190 -25.08 -0.30 -1.01
CA ALA A 190 -25.50 -1.69 -1.02
C ALA A 190 -24.33 -2.65 -0.80
N LEU A 191 -23.16 -2.32 -1.37
CA LEU A 191 -21.94 -3.10 -1.29
C LEU A 191 -20.73 -2.15 -1.35
N ALA A 192 -19.64 -2.46 -0.64
CA ALA A 192 -18.37 -1.81 -0.83
C ALA A 192 -17.25 -2.84 -1.02
N VAL A 193 -16.39 -2.62 -2.02
CA VAL A 193 -15.18 -3.42 -2.20
C VAL A 193 -14.05 -2.74 -1.45
N ILE A 194 -13.51 -3.40 -0.43
CA ILE A 194 -12.58 -2.80 0.54
C ILE A 194 -11.29 -3.61 0.59
N ASN A 195 -10.15 -2.92 0.48
CA ASN A 195 -8.84 -3.52 0.69
C ASN A 195 -8.73 -4.07 2.12
N THR A 196 -8.12 -5.23 2.26
CA THR A 196 -8.10 -5.99 3.53
C THR A 196 -7.48 -5.23 4.67
N ASN A 197 -6.42 -4.45 4.45
CA ASN A 197 -5.84 -3.61 5.50
C ASN A 197 -6.85 -2.61 6.09
N TYR A 198 -7.67 -1.95 5.26
CA TYR A 198 -8.72 -1.04 5.73
C TYR A 198 -9.92 -1.79 6.30
N ALA A 199 -10.21 -2.98 5.82
CA ALA A 199 -11.23 -3.84 6.42
C ALA A 199 -10.84 -4.25 7.85
N LEU A 200 -9.60 -4.72 8.05
CA LEU A 200 -9.06 -5.09 9.36
C LEU A 200 -9.02 -3.90 10.32
N ASP A 201 -8.55 -2.73 9.86
CA ASP A 201 -8.52 -1.49 10.66
C ASP A 201 -9.94 -1.07 11.10
N ALA A 202 -10.95 -1.32 10.26
CA ALA A 202 -12.36 -1.11 10.57
C ALA A 202 -13.02 -2.29 11.33
N GLN A 203 -12.24 -3.26 11.82
CA GLN A 203 -12.71 -4.43 12.56
C GLN A 203 -13.66 -5.35 11.75
N LEU A 204 -13.54 -5.35 10.42
CA LEU A 204 -14.20 -6.31 9.56
C LEU A 204 -13.32 -7.55 9.39
N SER A 205 -13.92 -8.72 9.48
CA SER A 205 -13.25 -10.00 9.21
C SER A 205 -13.40 -10.36 7.73
N PRO A 206 -12.33 -10.35 6.91
CA PRO A 206 -12.43 -10.74 5.51
C PRO A 206 -13.07 -12.12 5.32
N ARG A 207 -12.77 -13.06 6.19
CA ARG A 207 -13.29 -14.44 6.09
C ARG A 207 -14.75 -14.58 6.52
N ASN A 208 -15.20 -13.76 7.46
CA ASN A 208 -16.54 -13.95 8.07
C ASN A 208 -17.55 -12.91 7.56
N ASP A 209 -17.10 -11.69 7.21
CA ASP A 209 -17.99 -10.58 6.88
C ASP A 209 -18.05 -10.29 5.38
N ALA A 210 -17.07 -10.76 4.58
CA ALA A 210 -17.10 -10.55 3.14
C ALA A 210 -18.16 -11.40 2.47
N LEU A 211 -18.98 -10.79 1.61
CA LEU A 211 -19.95 -11.49 0.76
C LEU A 211 -19.28 -12.07 -0.50
N ALA A 212 -18.15 -11.51 -0.91
CA ALA A 212 -17.22 -12.09 -1.88
C ALA A 212 -15.79 -11.79 -1.44
N LEU A 213 -14.90 -12.74 -1.64
CA LEU A 213 -13.50 -12.64 -1.25
C LEU A 213 -12.62 -13.22 -2.39
N GLU A 214 -11.48 -12.57 -2.65
CA GLU A 214 -10.46 -13.15 -3.52
C GLU A 214 -9.87 -14.44 -2.94
N ASP A 215 -9.30 -15.26 -3.81
CA ASP A 215 -8.54 -16.44 -3.39
C ASP A 215 -7.19 -16.03 -2.79
N GLY A 216 -6.65 -16.85 -1.91
CA GLY A 216 -5.32 -16.65 -1.31
C GLY A 216 -4.15 -16.78 -2.31
N ASP A 217 -4.36 -17.32 -3.51
CA ASP A 217 -3.40 -17.39 -4.62
C ASP A 217 -3.44 -16.15 -5.53
N SER A 218 -3.80 -15.01 -4.98
CA SER A 218 -3.87 -13.73 -5.69
C SER A 218 -2.48 -13.24 -6.16
N PRO A 219 -2.36 -12.66 -7.37
CA PRO A 219 -1.11 -12.06 -7.85
C PRO A 219 -0.75 -10.76 -7.12
N TYR A 220 -1.64 -10.27 -6.26
CA TYR A 220 -1.48 -9.00 -5.56
C TYR A 220 -0.70 -9.17 -4.25
N VAL A 221 0.56 -9.61 -4.40
CA VAL A 221 1.51 -9.68 -3.27
C VAL A 221 1.86 -8.28 -2.81
N ASN A 222 1.92 -8.07 -1.49
CA ASN A 222 2.44 -6.86 -0.86
C ASN A 222 3.95 -6.93 -0.73
N TYR A 223 4.63 -5.88 -1.17
CA TYR A 223 6.09 -5.82 -1.29
C TYR A 223 6.71 -4.82 -0.34
N LEU A 224 7.91 -5.16 0.15
CA LEU A 224 8.88 -4.16 0.59
C LEU A 224 9.39 -3.42 -0.65
N VAL A 225 9.34 -2.10 -0.63
CA VAL A 225 9.71 -1.22 -1.75
C VAL A 225 10.72 -0.19 -1.28
N THR A 226 11.67 0.14 -2.16
CA THR A 226 12.73 1.10 -1.87
C THR A 226 13.07 1.93 -3.13
N ARG A 227 13.96 2.91 -2.98
CA ARG A 227 14.57 3.58 -4.14
C ARG A 227 15.68 2.69 -4.72
N PRO A 228 16.04 2.84 -6.02
CA PRO A 228 17.14 2.09 -6.62
C PRO A 228 18.50 2.32 -5.93
N ASP A 229 18.75 3.54 -5.45
CA ASP A 229 20.02 3.95 -4.84
C ASP A 229 20.30 3.32 -3.48
N ASN A 230 19.25 2.92 -2.73
CA ASN A 230 19.42 2.29 -1.42
C ASN A 230 18.98 0.82 -1.39
N ARG A 231 18.68 0.20 -2.54
CA ARG A 231 18.26 -1.21 -2.63
C ARG A 231 19.29 -2.17 -2.00
N ASP A 232 20.56 -1.84 -2.15
CA ASP A 232 21.67 -2.68 -1.68
C ASP A 232 22.19 -2.28 -0.28
N ASP A 233 21.55 -1.33 0.40
CA ASP A 233 21.85 -0.97 1.80
C ASP A 233 21.78 -2.22 2.68
N PRO A 234 22.81 -2.51 3.48
CA PRO A 234 22.81 -3.66 4.40
C PRO A 234 21.61 -3.70 5.34
N ARG A 235 21.09 -2.55 5.77
CA ARG A 235 19.89 -2.46 6.63
C ARG A 235 18.62 -2.88 5.87
N ILE A 236 18.51 -2.57 4.58
CA ILE A 236 17.40 -3.04 3.73
C ILE A 236 17.49 -4.55 3.51
N LYS A 237 18.70 -5.11 3.36
CA LYS A 237 18.91 -6.56 3.26
C LYS A 237 18.53 -7.27 4.56
N ALA A 238 18.92 -6.74 5.71
CA ALA A 238 18.52 -7.25 7.02
C ALA A 238 17.00 -7.21 7.21
N LEU A 239 16.36 -6.06 6.91
CA LEU A 239 14.90 -5.91 6.95
C LEU A 239 14.21 -6.92 6.03
N THR A 240 14.73 -7.14 4.83
CA THR A 240 14.20 -8.13 3.89
C THR A 240 14.27 -9.54 4.46
N ALA A 241 15.42 -9.93 5.00
CA ALA A 241 15.60 -11.25 5.61
C ALA A 241 14.67 -11.46 6.80
N ALA A 242 14.52 -10.45 7.65
CA ALA A 242 13.61 -10.51 8.78
C ALA A 242 12.13 -10.64 8.34
N LEU A 243 11.65 -9.78 7.41
CA LEU A 243 10.26 -9.80 6.90
C LEU A 243 9.89 -11.12 6.22
N THR A 244 10.84 -11.78 5.55
CA THR A 244 10.60 -13.05 4.84
C THR A 244 10.93 -14.29 5.69
N SER A 245 11.32 -14.10 6.95
CA SER A 245 11.69 -15.18 7.86
C SER A 245 10.49 -16.09 8.20
N GLN A 246 10.81 -17.34 8.60
CA GLN A 246 9.79 -18.28 9.05
C GLN A 246 9.04 -17.76 10.29
N GLN A 247 9.74 -17.06 11.20
CA GLN A 247 9.15 -16.45 12.38
C GLN A 247 8.02 -15.47 12.02
N ILE A 248 8.22 -14.62 11.01
CA ILE A 248 7.22 -13.66 10.56
C ILE A 248 6.08 -14.36 9.80
N LYS A 249 6.37 -15.37 8.99
CA LYS A 249 5.33 -16.19 8.35
C LYS A 249 4.43 -16.86 9.39
N ASP A 250 5.00 -17.40 10.45
CA ASP A 250 4.26 -18.01 11.54
C ASP A 250 3.42 -17.00 12.32
N TYR A 251 3.97 -15.80 12.54
CA TYR A 251 3.21 -14.70 13.14
C TYR A 251 2.00 -14.33 12.29
N ILE A 252 2.18 -14.11 10.99
CA ILE A 252 1.10 -13.77 10.05
C ILE A 252 0.00 -14.86 10.10
N ASN A 253 0.37 -16.12 10.02
CA ASN A 253 -0.59 -17.24 10.03
C ASN A 253 -1.40 -17.28 11.33
N ARG A 254 -0.75 -17.10 12.48
CA ARG A 254 -1.43 -17.15 13.79
C ARG A 254 -2.30 -15.93 14.04
N THR A 255 -1.83 -14.73 13.62
CA THR A 255 -2.50 -13.47 13.97
C THR A 255 -3.69 -13.19 13.07
N TYR A 256 -3.56 -13.45 11.78
CA TYR A 256 -4.58 -13.05 10.80
C TYR A 256 -5.44 -14.21 10.29
N GLU A 257 -5.16 -15.45 10.69
CA GLU A 257 -6.00 -16.65 10.46
C GLU A 257 -6.49 -16.79 9.01
N GLY A 258 -5.62 -16.43 8.05
CA GLY A 258 -5.90 -16.48 6.60
C GLY A 258 -6.58 -15.24 6.01
N ALA A 259 -6.87 -14.19 6.81
CA ALA A 259 -7.20 -12.86 6.27
C ALA A 259 -5.99 -12.22 5.60
N VAL A 260 -4.80 -12.55 6.09
CA VAL A 260 -3.50 -12.20 5.50
C VAL A 260 -2.72 -13.51 5.35
N VAL A 261 -2.10 -13.74 4.19
CA VAL A 261 -1.43 -15.00 3.85
C VAL A 261 0.04 -14.72 3.51
N PRO A 262 1.03 -15.39 4.13
CA PRO A 262 2.42 -15.22 3.75
C PRO A 262 2.64 -15.47 2.25
N ALA A 263 3.48 -14.66 1.61
CA ALA A 263 3.89 -14.91 0.24
C ALA A 263 4.70 -16.22 0.13
N LYS A 264 4.56 -16.90 -1.03
CA LYS A 264 5.24 -18.16 -1.34
C LYS A 264 6.74 -17.94 -1.60
#